data_76049b49a7985421b22dc28a3e27ff54
#
_entry.id   76049b49a7985421b22dc28a3e27ff54
#
_cell.length_a   1.000
_cell.length_b   1.000
_cell.length_c   1.000
_cell.angle_alpha   90.00
_cell.angle_beta   90.00
_cell.angle_gamma   90.00
#
_symmetry.space_group_name_H-M   'P 1'
#
loop_
_entity.id
_entity.type
_entity.pdbx_description
1 polymer ?
#
loop_
_entity_poly.entity_id
_entity_poly.type
_entity_poly.pdbx_seq_one_letter_code
_entity_poly.pdbx_strand_id
1 'polypeptide(L)'
;YREETGLDLPPVAIAAGGKPYFPGSDWHFSISHTPRHAFCALSRREIGIDAEELDRNVKLALAEKILSPGERVQFDAAPDKRRALLTFWVLKEAQVKRTGDGLRGYPNGTDFSLNDPRVTEMDGCLVAVIE
;
A
#
# COMPACT_ATOMS: atom_id res chain seq x y z
N TYR A 1 -8.38 16.96 2.57
CA TYR A 1 -8.21 17.80 1.38
C TYR A 1 -8.43 19.27 1.72
N ARG A 2 -9.51 19.57 2.43
CA ARG A 2 -9.84 20.95 2.81
C ARG A 2 -8.79 21.57 3.73
N GLU A 3 -8.24 20.80 4.64
CA GLU A 3 -7.18 21.28 5.55
C GLU A 3 -5.93 21.71 4.78
N GLU A 4 -5.57 20.96 3.73
CA GLU A 4 -4.36 21.24 2.95
C GLU A 4 -4.57 22.32 1.88
N THR A 5 -5.75 22.45 1.32
CA THR A 5 -6.00 23.33 0.17
C THR A 5 -6.88 24.53 0.48
N GLY A 6 -7.67 24.48 1.55
CA GLY A 6 -8.72 25.46 1.83
C GLY A 6 -9.93 25.36 0.93
N LEU A 7 -9.97 24.41 0.02
CA LEU A 7 -11.01 24.24 -0.97
C LEU A 7 -11.91 23.06 -0.63
N ASP A 8 -13.11 23.05 -1.21
CA ASP A 8 -14.01 21.90 -1.11
C ASP A 8 -13.45 20.74 -1.91
N LEU A 9 -13.80 19.52 -1.49
CA LEU A 9 -13.38 18.30 -2.17
C LEU A 9 -13.85 18.32 -3.63
N PRO A 10 -12.94 18.16 -4.61
CA PRO A 10 -13.34 18.10 -6.00
C PRO A 10 -14.08 16.81 -6.34
N PRO A 11 -14.77 16.76 -7.50
CA PRO A 11 -15.35 15.51 -7.97
C PRO A 11 -14.31 14.41 -8.10
N VAL A 12 -14.72 13.18 -7.80
CA VAL A 12 -13.87 11.99 -7.91
C VAL A 12 -14.29 11.19 -9.14
N ALA A 13 -13.32 10.80 -9.94
CA ALA A 13 -13.52 9.89 -11.06
C ALA A 13 -12.74 8.60 -10.82
N ILE A 14 -13.04 7.56 -11.60
CA ILE A 14 -12.39 6.26 -11.51
C ILE A 14 -11.64 6.00 -12.82
N ALA A 15 -10.33 5.79 -12.72
CA ALA A 15 -9.50 5.46 -13.87
C ALA A 15 -9.78 4.04 -14.39
N ALA A 16 -9.29 3.71 -15.58
CA ALA A 16 -9.50 2.40 -16.22
C ALA A 16 -9.05 1.23 -15.35
N GLY A 17 -8.00 1.40 -14.55
CA GLY A 17 -7.51 0.39 -13.61
C GLY A 17 -8.24 0.34 -12.26
N GLY A 18 -9.28 1.15 -12.07
CA GLY A 18 -10.06 1.20 -10.84
C GLY A 18 -9.57 2.21 -9.81
N LYS A 19 -8.48 2.92 -10.08
CA LYS A 19 -7.93 3.92 -9.15
C LYS A 19 -8.79 5.19 -9.15
N PRO A 20 -9.29 5.65 -7.99
CA PRO A 20 -9.98 6.93 -7.89
C PRO A 20 -8.99 8.10 -8.00
N TYR A 21 -9.42 9.19 -8.61
CA TYR A 21 -8.59 10.38 -8.79
C TYR A 21 -9.44 11.65 -8.90
N PHE A 22 -8.77 12.81 -8.78
CA PHE A 22 -9.38 14.12 -8.98
C PHE A 22 -9.10 14.63 -10.40
N PRO A 23 -10.07 14.61 -11.31
CA PRO A 23 -9.85 15.09 -12.68
C PRO A 23 -9.41 16.55 -12.71
N GLY A 24 -8.34 16.83 -13.48
CA GLY A 24 -7.84 18.19 -13.67
C GLY A 24 -7.15 18.81 -12.46
N SER A 25 -6.89 18.03 -11.42
CA SER A 25 -6.19 18.50 -10.21
C SER A 25 -4.74 18.01 -10.18
N ASP A 26 -3.88 18.81 -9.56
CA ASP A 26 -2.49 18.43 -9.26
C ASP A 26 -2.39 17.57 -7.99
N TRP A 27 -3.49 17.40 -7.29
CA TRP A 27 -3.55 16.57 -6.08
C TRP A 27 -3.91 15.14 -6.40
N HIS A 28 -3.24 14.23 -5.72
CA HIS A 28 -3.47 12.79 -5.79
C HIS A 28 -3.85 12.26 -4.42
N PHE A 29 -4.61 11.19 -4.40
CA PHE A 29 -4.96 10.53 -3.15
C PHE A 29 -5.02 9.02 -3.33
N SER A 30 -4.92 8.33 -2.20
CA SER A 30 -5.12 6.89 -2.13
C SER A 30 -5.83 6.57 -0.82
N ILE A 31 -6.65 5.53 -0.84
CA ILE A 31 -7.40 5.10 0.35
C ILE A 31 -7.18 3.61 0.58
N SER A 32 -7.20 3.23 1.83
CA SER A 32 -7.19 1.84 2.26
C SER A 32 -8.08 1.68 3.47
N HIS A 33 -8.73 0.54 3.61
CA HIS A 33 -9.50 0.25 4.80
C HIS A 33 -9.25 -1.17 5.28
N THR A 34 -9.33 -1.33 6.59
CA THR A 34 -9.35 -2.61 7.28
C THR A 34 -10.75 -2.79 7.89
N PRO A 35 -11.06 -3.95 8.51
CA PRO A 35 -12.34 -4.10 9.20
C PRO A 35 -12.62 -3.03 10.26
N ARG A 36 -11.57 -2.44 10.86
CA ARG A 36 -11.72 -1.50 11.98
C ARG A 36 -11.25 -0.08 11.69
N HIS A 37 -10.54 0.15 10.57
CA HIS A 37 -9.91 1.45 10.28
C HIS A 37 -10.03 1.82 8.82
N ALA A 38 -9.96 3.13 8.55
CA ALA A 38 -9.83 3.67 7.21
C ALA A 38 -8.65 4.65 7.20
N PHE A 39 -7.88 4.62 6.11
CA PHE A 39 -6.71 5.47 5.91
C PHE A 39 -6.82 6.19 4.58
N CYS A 40 -6.35 7.42 4.55
CA CYS A 40 -6.27 8.21 3.34
C CYS A 40 -4.93 8.92 3.28
N ALA A 41 -4.31 8.91 2.11
CA ALA A 41 -3.10 9.67 1.83
C ALA A 41 -3.38 10.69 0.74
N LEU A 42 -2.86 11.90 0.90
CA LEU A 42 -3.01 13.00 -0.04
C LEU A 42 -1.63 13.56 -0.38
N SER A 43 -1.34 13.76 -1.66
CA SER A 43 -0.04 14.25 -2.11
C SER A 43 -0.17 14.98 -3.43
N ARG A 44 0.84 15.79 -3.76
CA ARG A 44 1.00 16.36 -5.10
C ARG A 44 1.70 15.42 -6.07
N ARG A 45 2.11 14.25 -5.59
CA ARG A 45 2.66 13.17 -6.42
C ARG A 45 1.69 12.02 -6.45
N GLU A 46 1.82 11.15 -7.44
CA GLU A 46 1.14 9.87 -7.40
C GLU A 46 1.44 9.17 -6.07
N ILE A 47 0.43 8.64 -5.42
CA ILE A 47 0.55 8.07 -4.09
C ILE A 47 -0.29 6.81 -3.99
N GLY A 48 0.21 5.83 -3.24
CA GLY A 48 -0.52 4.64 -2.85
C GLY A 48 -0.38 4.40 -1.36
N ILE A 49 -1.46 4.01 -0.73
CA ILE A 49 -1.49 3.61 0.67
C ILE A 49 -2.15 2.25 0.80
N ASP A 50 -1.55 1.38 1.59
CA ASP A 50 -2.18 0.13 2.00
C ASP A 50 -2.00 -0.09 3.49
N ALA A 51 -3.01 -0.68 4.12
CA ALA A 51 -3.02 -0.97 5.54
C ALA A 51 -3.56 -2.36 5.79
N GLU A 52 -2.94 -3.06 6.72
CA GLU A 52 -3.39 -4.36 7.21
C GLU A 52 -3.30 -4.40 8.72
N GLU A 53 -4.30 -4.97 9.36
CA GLU A 53 -4.27 -5.14 10.80
C GLU A 53 -3.21 -6.16 11.19
N LEU A 54 -2.43 -5.83 12.24
CA LEU A 54 -1.33 -6.69 12.72
C LEU A 54 -1.82 -8.06 13.17
N ASP A 55 -3.07 -8.18 13.59
CA ASP A 55 -3.67 -9.44 14.01
C ASP A 55 -4.35 -10.22 12.88
N ARG A 56 -4.24 -9.73 11.64
CA ARG A 56 -4.80 -10.42 10.48
C ARG A 56 -4.19 -11.80 10.34
N ASN A 57 -5.05 -12.80 10.20
CA ASN A 57 -4.61 -14.15 9.89
C ASN A 57 -4.24 -14.23 8.41
N VAL A 58 -2.99 -14.59 8.14
CA VAL A 58 -2.48 -14.72 6.78
C VAL A 58 -1.82 -16.08 6.60
N LYS A 59 -2.07 -16.71 5.46
CA LYS A 59 -1.46 -18.01 5.13
C LYS A 59 -0.04 -17.79 4.65
N LEU A 60 0.94 -18.37 5.33
CA LEU A 60 2.36 -18.21 4.98
C LEU A 60 2.71 -18.75 3.58
N ALA A 61 1.93 -19.70 3.07
CA ALA A 61 2.08 -20.20 1.70
C ALA A 61 1.91 -19.11 0.64
N LEU A 62 1.26 -17.99 0.98
CA LEU A 62 1.13 -16.84 0.08
C LEU A 62 2.49 -16.25 -0.30
N ALA A 63 3.51 -16.42 0.56
CA ALA A 63 4.87 -15.95 0.29
C ALA A 63 5.41 -16.46 -1.05
N GLU A 64 5.11 -17.69 -1.41
CA GLU A 64 5.56 -18.27 -2.68
C GLU A 64 4.98 -17.57 -3.90
N LYS A 65 3.82 -16.96 -3.74
CA LYS A 65 3.09 -16.30 -4.83
C LYS A 65 3.47 -14.84 -5.00
N ILE A 66 3.84 -14.16 -3.92
CA ILE A 66 4.00 -12.71 -3.94
C ILE A 66 5.43 -12.24 -3.79
N LEU A 67 6.33 -13.02 -3.18
CA LEU A 67 7.69 -12.59 -2.88
C LEU A 67 8.62 -12.82 -4.08
N SER A 68 9.47 -11.83 -4.35
CA SER A 68 10.62 -11.99 -5.23
C SER A 68 11.67 -12.88 -4.58
N PRO A 69 12.67 -13.40 -5.33
CA PRO A 69 13.76 -14.17 -4.73
C PRO A 69 14.51 -13.43 -3.62
N GLY A 70 14.79 -12.14 -3.79
CA GLY A 70 15.46 -11.33 -2.78
C GLY A 70 14.62 -11.10 -1.54
N GLU A 71 13.34 -10.88 -1.70
CA GLU A 71 12.38 -10.77 -0.60
C GLU A 71 12.22 -12.08 0.13
N ARG A 72 12.25 -13.21 -0.58
CA ARG A 72 12.17 -14.54 0.01
C ARG A 72 13.32 -14.81 0.95
N VAL A 73 14.54 -14.39 0.61
CA VAL A 73 15.70 -14.51 1.49
C VAL A 73 15.46 -13.79 2.81
N GLN A 74 14.95 -12.56 2.75
CA GLN A 74 14.62 -11.79 3.95
C GLN A 74 13.51 -12.45 4.77
N PHE A 75 12.48 -12.94 4.11
CA PHE A 75 11.36 -13.62 4.74
C PHE A 75 11.85 -14.88 5.48
N ASP A 76 12.66 -15.71 4.83
CA ASP A 76 13.16 -16.95 5.41
C ASP A 76 14.04 -16.68 6.64
N ALA A 77 14.75 -15.56 6.67
CA ALA A 77 15.59 -15.15 7.80
C ALA A 77 14.83 -14.43 8.92
N ALA A 78 13.59 -14.02 8.67
CA ALA A 78 12.83 -13.23 9.63
C ALA A 78 12.36 -14.07 10.81
N PRO A 79 12.48 -13.57 12.06
CA PRO A 79 11.99 -14.28 13.24
C PRO A 79 10.47 -14.34 13.31
N ASP A 80 9.78 -13.30 12.84
CA ASP A 80 8.32 -13.24 12.76
C ASP A 80 7.88 -13.31 11.30
N LYS A 81 7.57 -14.51 10.84
CA LYS A 81 7.20 -14.76 9.44
C LYS A 81 5.90 -14.06 9.04
N ARG A 82 4.94 -14.04 9.93
CA ARG A 82 3.64 -13.43 9.64
C ARG A 82 3.79 -11.92 9.46
N ARG A 83 4.51 -11.26 10.36
CA ARG A 83 4.78 -9.82 10.25
C ARG A 83 5.60 -9.49 9.00
N ALA A 84 6.60 -10.31 8.68
CA ALA A 84 7.41 -10.15 7.48
C ALA A 84 6.54 -10.22 6.23
N LEU A 85 5.66 -11.20 6.15
CA LEU A 85 4.76 -11.34 5.00
C LEU A 85 3.80 -10.15 4.87
N LEU A 86 3.22 -9.69 5.98
CA LEU A 86 2.36 -8.51 6.00
C LEU A 86 3.10 -7.25 5.55
N THR A 87 4.36 -7.10 5.96
CA THR A 87 5.20 -5.95 5.56
C THR A 87 5.39 -5.92 4.05
N PHE A 88 5.77 -7.02 3.44
CA PHE A 88 5.88 -7.10 1.98
C PHE A 88 4.53 -6.90 1.29
N TRP A 89 3.49 -7.46 1.85
CA TRP A 89 2.14 -7.33 1.30
C TRP A 89 1.71 -5.86 1.22
N VAL A 90 1.81 -5.09 2.31
CA VAL A 90 1.38 -3.68 2.29
C VAL A 90 2.23 -2.84 1.36
N LEU A 91 3.54 -3.12 1.25
CA LEU A 91 4.42 -2.43 0.30
C LEU A 91 4.00 -2.68 -1.15
N LYS A 92 3.74 -3.93 -1.51
CA LYS A 92 3.33 -4.30 -2.86
C LYS A 92 1.96 -3.72 -3.22
N GLU A 93 1.01 -3.81 -2.31
CA GLU A 93 -0.33 -3.25 -2.51
C GLU A 93 -0.28 -1.72 -2.63
N ALA A 94 0.49 -1.04 -1.80
CA ALA A 94 0.67 0.40 -1.89
C ALA A 94 1.28 0.80 -3.24
N GLN A 95 2.27 0.05 -3.73
CA GLN A 95 2.88 0.31 -5.03
C GLN A 95 1.89 0.12 -6.18
N VAL A 96 1.10 -0.94 -6.13
CA VAL A 96 0.04 -1.19 -7.13
C VAL A 96 -1.00 -0.07 -7.11
N LYS A 97 -1.41 0.38 -5.93
CA LYS A 97 -2.35 1.51 -5.80
C LYS A 97 -1.74 2.82 -6.29
N ARG A 98 -0.44 3.03 -6.09
CA ARG A 98 0.24 4.23 -6.57
C ARG A 98 0.18 4.33 -8.09
N THR A 99 0.49 3.25 -8.78
CA THR A 99 0.52 3.23 -10.26
C THR A 99 -0.85 3.05 -10.89
N GLY A 100 -1.79 2.46 -10.18
CA GLY A 100 -3.10 2.09 -10.72
C GLY A 100 -3.09 0.83 -11.57
N ASP A 101 -2.01 0.05 -11.53
CA ASP A 101 -1.81 -1.15 -12.38
C ASP A 101 -2.28 -2.46 -11.73
N GLY A 102 -3.28 -2.39 -10.85
CA GLY A 102 -3.74 -3.53 -10.05
C GLY A 102 -4.13 -4.79 -10.82
N LEU A 103 -4.47 -4.65 -12.10
CA LEU A 103 -4.83 -5.80 -12.96
C LEU A 103 -3.63 -6.52 -13.56
N ARG A 104 -2.42 -5.98 -13.43
CA ARG A 104 -1.19 -6.52 -14.01
C ARG A 104 -0.37 -7.35 -13.04
N GLY A 105 -0.85 -7.54 -11.82
CA GLY A 105 -0.13 -8.25 -10.77
C GLY A 105 0.93 -7.39 -10.08
N TYR A 106 1.74 -8.03 -9.26
CA TYR A 106 2.75 -7.34 -8.46
C TYR A 106 3.95 -6.93 -9.30
N PRO A 107 4.62 -5.81 -8.97
CA PRO A 107 5.84 -5.41 -9.65
C PRO A 107 6.94 -6.45 -9.42
N ASN A 108 7.31 -7.15 -10.49
CA ASN A 108 8.27 -8.25 -10.43
C ASN A 108 9.75 -7.81 -10.46
N GLY A 109 10.01 -6.53 -10.62
CA GLY A 109 11.36 -6.01 -10.79
C GLY A 109 11.95 -5.29 -9.59
N THR A 110 11.18 -5.13 -8.51
CA THR A 110 11.62 -4.37 -7.33
C THR A 110 11.58 -5.26 -6.10
N ASP A 111 12.73 -5.41 -5.44
CA ASP A 111 12.79 -6.03 -4.12
C ASP A 111 12.53 -4.97 -3.05
N PHE A 112 11.51 -5.19 -2.25
CA PHE A 112 11.31 -4.38 -1.05
C PHE A 112 12.18 -4.89 0.10
N SER A 113 12.33 -4.05 1.13
CA SER A 113 13.06 -4.39 2.35
C SER A 113 12.11 -4.47 3.53
N LEU A 114 12.35 -5.40 4.45
CA LEU A 114 11.63 -5.45 5.74
C LEU A 114 11.88 -4.21 6.61
N ASN A 115 12.94 -3.46 6.33
CA ASN A 115 13.30 -2.23 7.03
C ASN A 115 12.91 -0.97 6.23
N ASP A 116 12.01 -1.10 5.27
CA ASP A 116 11.58 0.03 4.45
C ASP A 116 10.93 1.10 5.34
N PRO A 117 11.47 2.35 5.35
CA PRO A 117 10.95 3.41 6.21
C PRO A 117 9.55 3.89 5.83
N ARG A 118 9.04 3.50 4.67
CA ARG A 118 7.68 3.83 4.23
C ARG A 118 6.60 2.98 4.91
N VAL A 119 7.00 1.97 5.67
CA VAL A 119 6.08 1.16 6.48
C VAL A 119 6.15 1.63 7.92
N THR A 120 4.98 1.90 8.50
CA THR A 120 4.85 2.31 9.90
C THR A 120 3.74 1.53 10.58
N GLU A 121 3.76 1.52 11.91
CA GLU A 121 2.63 1.04 12.68
C GLU A 121 1.73 2.20 13.09
N MET A 122 0.45 2.03 12.92
CA MET A 122 -0.53 3.05 13.21
C MET A 122 -1.85 2.38 13.62
N ASP A 123 -2.29 2.63 14.84
CA ASP A 123 -3.56 2.11 15.37
C ASP A 123 -3.70 0.58 15.26
N GLY A 124 -2.63 -0.16 15.51
CA GLY A 124 -2.63 -1.62 15.42
C GLY A 124 -2.57 -2.17 14.00
N CYS A 125 -2.22 -1.33 13.03
CA CYS A 125 -2.07 -1.70 11.63
C CYS A 125 -0.63 -1.50 11.16
N LEU A 126 -0.19 -2.31 10.18
CA LEU A 126 0.93 -1.96 9.33
C LEU A 126 0.41 -1.11 8.18
N VAL A 127 1.04 0.02 7.94
CA VAL A 127 0.64 0.98 6.91
C VAL A 127 1.84 1.29 6.04
N ALA A 128 1.69 1.12 4.73
CA ALA A 128 2.69 1.52 3.74
C ALA A 128 2.17 2.70 2.93
N VAL A 129 2.97 3.74 2.78
CA VAL A 129 2.68 4.91 1.94
C VAL A 129 3.82 5.07 0.95
N ILE A 130 3.52 5.01 -0.34
CA ILE A 130 4.50 5.12 -1.42
C ILE A 130 4.09 6.26 -2.35
N GLU A 131 4.98 7.26 -2.45
CA GLU A 131 4.88 8.34 -3.42
C GLU A 131 5.69 8.07 -4.67
#